data_151ae85a0c22e3f0df86f8ebd1d315a5
#
_entry.id   151ae85a0c22e3f0df86f8ebd1d315a5
#
_cell.length_a   1.000
_cell.length_b   1.000
_cell.length_c   1.000
_cell.angle_alpha   90.00
_cell.angle_beta   90.00
_cell.angle_gamma   90.00
#
_symmetry.space_group_name_H-M   'P 1'
#
loop_
_entity.id
_entity.type
_entity.pdbx_description
1 polymer ?
#
loop_
_entity_poly.entity_id
_entity_poly.type
_entity_poly.pdbx_seq_one_letter_code
_entity_poly.pdbx_strand_id
1 'polypeptide(L)'
;DGLVVDSFFSGAQVSFGNKLKATLEAGRWDLSNANKGIGATTDKAANYQGIELGYAAGNLSVGASYRQFSSDAFKVANRYNTSGELEDKATIWSVGGKYRFDKNLALAGAYAQNTKADELKKSGSVELDYKGTKNSDMGSWGAYLAYRHVGTNVSLAPTYSTDHAGGNVTVYGTKGFDLGIGYVPFKNVLTQVQYFRGKELVTDDKVQTLYGRVSFFF
;
A
#
# COMPACT_ATOMS: atom_id res chain seq x y z
N ASP A 1 -5.29 -1.60 4.50
CA ASP A 1 -4.35 -2.41 3.71
C ASP A 1 -3.52 -1.50 2.79
N GLY A 2 -2.43 -0.97 3.31
CA GLY A 2 -1.55 -0.01 2.62
C GLY A 2 -0.79 -0.56 1.41
N LEU A 3 -0.92 -1.86 1.09
CA LEU A 3 -0.30 -2.45 -0.09
C LEU A 3 -1.07 -2.14 -1.39
N VAL A 4 -2.39 -2.00 -1.32
CA VAL A 4 -3.26 -1.81 -2.50
C VAL A 4 -3.65 -0.35 -2.64
N VAL A 5 -4.38 0.19 -1.67
CA VAL A 5 -4.86 1.57 -1.66
C VAL A 5 -4.80 2.12 -0.25
N ASP A 6 -4.15 3.27 -0.12
CA ASP A 6 -4.12 4.10 1.09
C ASP A 6 -4.58 5.52 0.72
N SER A 7 -5.84 5.64 0.34
CA SER A 7 -6.45 6.91 0.00
C SER A 7 -7.95 6.90 0.30
N PHE A 8 -8.55 8.09 0.29
CA PHE A 8 -9.97 8.26 0.59
C PHE A 8 -10.84 7.89 -0.61
N PHE A 9 -12.07 7.49 -0.31
CA PHE A 9 -13.14 7.37 -1.29
C PHE A 9 -14.37 8.14 -0.80
N SER A 10 -15.23 8.53 -1.72
CA SER A 10 -16.52 9.17 -1.42
C SER A 10 -17.62 8.12 -1.50
N GLY A 11 -18.29 7.83 -0.38
CA GLY A 11 -19.28 6.76 -0.36
C GLY A 11 -19.76 6.40 1.04
N ALA A 12 -20.17 5.16 1.19
CA ALA A 12 -20.66 4.59 2.44
C ALA A 12 -19.78 3.42 2.89
N GLN A 13 -19.61 3.30 4.19
CA GLN A 13 -18.91 2.22 4.85
C GLN A 13 -19.74 1.72 6.03
N VAL A 14 -19.86 0.41 6.17
CA VAL A 14 -20.50 -0.24 7.31
C VAL A 14 -19.56 -1.28 7.89
N SER A 15 -19.31 -1.20 9.20
CA SER A 15 -18.48 -2.16 9.92
C SER A 15 -19.26 -2.83 11.04
N PHE A 16 -19.04 -4.13 11.20
CA PHE A 16 -19.68 -4.93 12.26
C PHE A 16 -18.73 -6.03 12.75
N GLY A 17 -19.04 -6.57 13.93
CA GLY A 17 -18.22 -7.56 14.61
C GLY A 17 -17.27 -6.94 15.63
N ASN A 18 -16.64 -7.80 16.44
CA ASN A 18 -15.72 -7.40 17.51
C ASN A 18 -14.32 -7.96 17.27
N LYS A 19 -14.05 -9.21 17.70
CA LYS A 19 -12.75 -9.86 17.43
C LYS A 19 -12.54 -10.17 15.96
N LEU A 20 -13.58 -10.68 15.31
CA LEU A 20 -13.68 -10.75 13.86
C LEU A 20 -14.51 -9.55 13.40
N LYS A 21 -13.90 -8.64 12.68
CA LYS A 21 -14.52 -7.45 12.14
C LYS A 21 -14.70 -7.62 10.63
N ALA A 22 -15.90 -7.32 10.14
CA ALA A 22 -16.17 -7.21 8.72
C ALA A 22 -16.51 -5.76 8.38
N THR A 23 -16.03 -5.28 7.24
CA THR A 23 -16.30 -3.92 6.72
C THR A 23 -16.74 -4.05 5.26
N LEU A 24 -17.86 -3.43 4.95
CA LEU A 24 -18.39 -3.30 3.59
C LEU A 24 -18.24 -1.85 3.16
N GLU A 25 -17.81 -1.65 1.93
CA GLU A 25 -17.52 -0.33 1.36
C GLU A 25 -18.12 -0.22 -0.03
N ALA A 26 -18.73 0.94 -0.35
CA ALA A 26 -19.19 1.24 -1.70
C ALA A 26 -19.16 2.75 -1.94
N GLY A 27 -18.71 3.16 -3.14
CA GLY A 27 -18.61 4.58 -3.47
C GLY A 27 -17.80 4.86 -4.73
N ARG A 28 -17.09 5.97 -4.71
CA ARG A 28 -16.23 6.42 -5.80
C ARG A 28 -14.84 6.74 -5.27
N TRP A 29 -13.83 6.21 -5.93
CA TRP A 29 -12.43 6.47 -5.65
C TRP A 29 -11.86 7.48 -6.64
N ASP A 30 -11.20 8.53 -6.14
CA ASP A 30 -10.61 9.58 -6.98
C ASP A 30 -9.35 9.05 -7.67
N LEU A 31 -9.36 9.05 -9.01
CA LEU A 31 -8.26 8.59 -9.84
C LEU A 31 -7.04 9.50 -9.83
N SER A 32 -7.16 10.72 -9.33
CA SER A 32 -5.99 11.59 -9.11
C SER A 32 -5.02 11.03 -8.06
N ASN A 33 -5.50 10.13 -7.20
CA ASN A 33 -4.69 9.41 -6.22
C ASN A 33 -4.02 8.15 -6.78
N ALA A 34 -4.37 7.75 -8.01
CA ALA A 34 -3.85 6.54 -8.61
C ALA A 34 -2.35 6.67 -8.96
N ASN A 35 -1.67 5.54 -8.96
CA ASN A 35 -0.30 5.47 -9.45
C ASN A 35 -0.21 5.82 -10.95
N LYS A 36 0.99 6.15 -11.41
CA LYS A 36 1.23 6.55 -12.82
C LYS A 36 1.06 5.43 -13.84
N GLY A 37 0.93 4.18 -13.40
CA GLY A 37 0.65 3.04 -14.26
C GLY A 37 -0.81 2.99 -14.73
N ILE A 38 -1.72 3.61 -13.99
CA ILE A 38 -3.12 3.77 -14.40
C ILE A 38 -3.16 4.90 -15.42
N GLY A 39 -3.53 4.57 -16.64
CA GLY A 39 -3.40 5.47 -17.79
C GLY A 39 -4.21 6.77 -17.66
N ALA A 40 -3.80 7.78 -18.41
CA ALA A 40 -4.56 9.02 -18.54
C ALA A 40 -5.93 8.73 -19.18
N THR A 41 -6.98 9.18 -18.53
CA THR A 41 -8.37 9.04 -18.96
C THR A 41 -9.12 10.34 -18.70
N THR A 42 -10.28 10.49 -19.32
CA THR A 42 -11.23 11.55 -19.00
C THR A 42 -11.99 11.30 -17.70
N ASP A 43 -11.98 10.06 -17.21
CA ASP A 43 -12.59 9.71 -15.95
C ASP A 43 -11.84 10.36 -14.79
N LYS A 44 -12.59 10.97 -13.86
CA LYS A 44 -12.04 11.56 -12.64
C LYS A 44 -12.10 10.60 -11.44
N ALA A 45 -12.98 9.62 -11.50
CA ALA A 45 -13.17 8.67 -10.41
C ALA A 45 -13.62 7.30 -10.93
N ALA A 46 -13.16 6.25 -10.25
CA ALA A 46 -13.63 4.88 -10.45
C ALA A 46 -14.79 4.56 -9.51
N ASN A 47 -15.75 3.76 -9.95
CA ASN A 47 -16.70 3.13 -9.04
C ASN A 47 -15.94 2.15 -8.16
N TYR A 48 -16.21 2.16 -6.86
CA TYR A 48 -15.51 1.37 -5.85
C TYR A 48 -16.48 0.56 -5.01
N GLN A 49 -16.14 -0.70 -4.79
CA GLN A 49 -16.78 -1.56 -3.80
C GLN A 49 -15.75 -2.49 -3.18
N GLY A 50 -15.93 -2.78 -1.90
CA GLY A 50 -14.99 -3.61 -1.15
C GLY A 50 -15.62 -4.33 0.02
N ILE A 51 -14.96 -5.43 0.39
CA ILE A 51 -15.17 -6.12 1.66
C ILE A 51 -13.82 -6.36 2.31
N GLU A 52 -13.74 -6.06 3.60
CA GLU A 52 -12.59 -6.36 4.43
C GLU A 52 -12.98 -7.23 5.62
N LEU A 53 -12.12 -8.18 5.93
CA LEU A 53 -12.19 -9.01 7.13
C LEU A 53 -10.93 -8.81 7.94
N GLY A 54 -11.08 -8.54 9.23
CA GLY A 54 -9.97 -8.37 10.16
C GLY A 54 -10.17 -9.19 11.42
N TYR A 55 -9.11 -9.82 11.89
CA TYR A 55 -9.11 -10.54 13.15
C TYR A 55 -7.86 -10.14 13.96
N ALA A 56 -8.07 -9.86 15.24
CA ALA A 56 -6.98 -9.52 16.16
C ALA A 56 -7.16 -10.31 17.47
N ALA A 57 -6.11 -11.01 17.90
CA ALA A 57 -6.06 -11.74 19.15
C ALA A 57 -4.64 -11.78 19.71
N GLY A 58 -4.44 -11.27 20.93
CA GLY A 58 -3.14 -11.22 21.57
C GLY A 58 -2.11 -10.46 20.70
N ASN A 59 -1.05 -11.13 20.34
CA ASN A 59 0.05 -10.58 19.55
C ASN A 59 -0.17 -10.70 18.02
N LEU A 60 -1.24 -11.36 17.57
CA LEU A 60 -1.54 -11.61 16.16
C LEU A 60 -2.65 -10.69 15.67
N SER A 61 -2.44 -10.05 14.53
CA SER A 61 -3.48 -9.43 13.72
C SER A 61 -3.37 -9.94 12.29
N VAL A 62 -4.50 -10.31 11.69
CA VAL A 62 -4.59 -10.77 10.30
C VAL A 62 -5.79 -10.13 9.63
N GLY A 63 -5.72 -9.98 8.32
CA GLY A 63 -6.81 -9.44 7.54
C GLY A 63 -6.80 -9.96 6.11
N ALA A 64 -7.96 -9.89 5.48
CA ALA A 64 -8.15 -10.16 4.08
C ALA A 64 -9.09 -9.13 3.49
N SER A 65 -8.92 -8.80 2.23
CA SER A 65 -9.85 -7.92 1.53
C SER A 65 -10.11 -8.38 0.10
N TYR A 66 -11.25 -7.97 -0.42
CA TYR A 66 -11.61 -8.08 -1.82
C TYR A 66 -12.18 -6.73 -2.26
N ARG A 67 -11.55 -6.12 -3.26
CA ARG A 67 -11.89 -4.78 -3.75
C ARG A 67 -12.05 -4.79 -5.26
N GLN A 68 -13.06 -4.09 -5.75
CA GLN A 68 -13.28 -3.88 -7.17
C GLN A 68 -13.36 -2.38 -7.48
N PHE A 69 -12.60 -1.98 -8.47
CA PHE A 69 -12.62 -0.65 -9.07
C PHE A 69 -13.06 -0.78 -10.51
N SER A 70 -13.93 0.12 -11.00
CA SER A 70 -14.41 0.12 -12.38
C SER A 70 -14.32 1.51 -12.98
N SER A 71 -13.57 1.64 -14.07
CA SER A 71 -13.38 2.86 -14.86
C SER A 71 -12.64 2.54 -16.15
N ASP A 72 -12.88 3.30 -17.20
CA ASP A 72 -12.12 3.20 -18.45
C ASP A 72 -10.62 3.46 -18.28
N ALA A 73 -10.20 4.09 -17.17
CA ALA A 73 -8.80 4.26 -16.79
C ALA A 73 -8.05 2.93 -16.72
N PHE A 74 -8.71 1.85 -16.31
CA PHE A 74 -8.07 0.54 -16.20
C PHE A 74 -7.82 -0.11 -17.57
N LYS A 75 -8.58 0.21 -18.61
CA LYS A 75 -8.32 -0.23 -19.98
C LYS A 75 -6.97 0.29 -20.49
N VAL A 76 -6.61 1.52 -20.14
CA VAL A 76 -5.37 2.16 -20.60
C VAL A 76 -4.14 1.70 -19.80
N ALA A 77 -4.34 1.32 -18.55
CA ALA A 77 -3.27 0.90 -17.64
C ALA A 77 -2.54 -0.37 -18.10
N ASN A 78 -3.15 -1.14 -18.96
CA ASN A 78 -2.70 -2.48 -19.29
C ASN A 78 -1.82 -2.53 -20.54
N ARG A 79 -0.74 -1.72 -20.57
CA ARG A 79 0.27 -1.74 -21.66
C ARG A 79 0.93 -3.12 -21.87
N TYR A 80 0.84 -3.98 -20.86
CA TYR A 80 1.44 -5.31 -20.84
C TYR A 80 0.39 -6.41 -20.79
N ASN A 81 -0.88 -6.10 -21.13
CA ASN A 81 -1.92 -7.09 -21.22
C ASN A 81 -1.77 -7.84 -22.55
N THR A 82 -1.44 -9.12 -22.48
CA THR A 82 -1.19 -9.96 -23.67
C THR A 82 -2.47 -10.60 -24.22
N SER A 83 -3.58 -10.55 -23.47
CA SER A 83 -4.85 -11.20 -23.85
C SER A 83 -5.68 -10.46 -24.90
N GLY A 84 -5.31 -9.22 -25.24
CA GLY A 84 -6.01 -8.42 -26.27
C GLY A 84 -7.35 -7.81 -25.82
N GLU A 85 -7.94 -8.25 -24.72
CA GLU A 85 -9.13 -7.64 -24.12
C GLU A 85 -8.72 -6.69 -22.98
N LEU A 86 -9.09 -5.41 -23.14
CA LEU A 86 -8.82 -4.39 -22.15
C LEU A 86 -9.95 -4.36 -21.12
N GLU A 87 -9.69 -4.89 -19.94
CA GLU A 87 -10.65 -4.86 -18.83
C GLU A 87 -10.79 -3.45 -18.24
N ASP A 88 -12.02 -2.98 -18.09
CA ASP A 88 -12.37 -1.71 -17.45
C ASP A 88 -12.41 -1.81 -15.92
N LYS A 89 -11.84 -2.85 -15.35
CA LYS A 89 -11.90 -3.20 -13.93
C LYS A 89 -10.54 -3.59 -13.38
N ALA A 90 -10.32 -3.25 -12.11
CA ALA A 90 -9.33 -3.89 -11.26
C ALA A 90 -10.06 -4.63 -10.15
N THR A 91 -9.83 -5.94 -10.05
CA THR A 91 -10.43 -6.80 -9.02
C THR A 91 -9.30 -7.42 -8.21
N ILE A 92 -9.13 -6.91 -6.98
CA ILE A 92 -7.96 -7.18 -6.16
C ILE A 92 -8.37 -7.86 -4.88
N TRP A 93 -7.79 -9.02 -4.60
CA TRP A 93 -7.83 -9.62 -3.28
C TRP A 93 -6.49 -9.43 -2.57
N SER A 94 -6.53 -9.30 -1.27
CA SER A 94 -5.33 -9.23 -0.44
C SER A 94 -5.47 -9.99 0.85
N VAL A 95 -4.33 -10.43 1.37
CA VAL A 95 -4.21 -10.98 2.72
C VAL A 95 -2.97 -10.38 3.37
N GLY A 96 -3.03 -10.18 4.67
CA GLY A 96 -1.88 -9.69 5.41
C GLY A 96 -2.01 -9.95 6.90
N GLY A 97 -0.90 -9.80 7.60
CA GLY A 97 -0.89 -9.96 9.04
C GLY A 97 0.37 -9.40 9.68
N LYS A 98 0.27 -9.23 10.99
CA LYS A 98 1.38 -8.78 11.84
C LYS A 98 1.39 -9.60 13.12
N TYR A 99 2.56 -10.09 13.47
CA TYR A 99 2.81 -10.77 14.73
C TYR A 99 3.84 -10.00 15.55
N ARG A 100 3.50 -9.69 16.81
CA ARG A 100 4.40 -9.05 17.75
C ARG A 100 5.06 -10.12 18.62
N PHE A 101 6.36 -10.28 18.49
CA PHE A 101 7.15 -11.21 19.33
C PHE A 101 7.22 -10.69 20.77
N ASP A 102 7.45 -9.39 20.90
CA ASP A 102 7.46 -8.67 22.17
C ASP A 102 7.07 -7.19 21.96
N LYS A 103 7.34 -6.35 22.97
CA LYS A 103 7.06 -4.90 22.91
C LYS A 103 7.91 -4.13 21.91
N ASN A 104 9.02 -4.72 21.43
CA ASN A 104 9.98 -4.06 20.56
C ASN A 104 10.03 -4.67 19.16
N LEU A 105 9.72 -5.95 19.00
CA LEU A 105 9.93 -6.67 17.74
C LEU A 105 8.60 -7.18 17.17
N ALA A 106 8.36 -6.88 15.91
CA ALA A 106 7.21 -7.41 15.17
C ALA A 106 7.61 -7.78 13.73
N LEU A 107 6.92 -8.76 13.17
CA LEU A 107 7.01 -9.15 11.78
C LEU A 107 5.63 -8.95 11.13
N ALA A 108 5.63 -8.25 10.00
CA ALA A 108 4.44 -8.07 9.18
C ALA A 108 4.65 -8.66 7.79
N GLY A 109 3.59 -9.11 7.17
CA GLY A 109 3.60 -9.56 5.79
C GLY A 109 2.26 -9.30 5.13
N ALA A 110 2.29 -9.01 3.83
CA ALA A 110 1.09 -8.83 3.03
C ALA A 110 1.32 -9.33 1.60
N TYR A 111 0.26 -9.80 0.98
CA TYR A 111 0.20 -10.18 -0.42
C TYR A 111 -1.10 -9.73 -1.03
N ALA A 112 -1.06 -9.27 -2.29
CA ALA A 112 -2.23 -8.89 -3.05
C ALA A 112 -2.09 -9.29 -4.52
N GLN A 113 -3.23 -9.54 -5.17
CA GLN A 113 -3.27 -9.89 -6.59
C GLN A 113 -4.51 -9.29 -7.25
N ASN A 114 -4.30 -8.67 -8.42
CA ASN A 114 -5.37 -8.27 -9.33
C ASN A 114 -5.69 -9.42 -10.28
N THR A 115 -6.94 -9.88 -10.29
CA THR A 115 -7.39 -10.99 -11.14
C THR A 115 -7.76 -10.57 -12.56
N LYS A 116 -7.80 -9.26 -12.84
CA LYS A 116 -8.17 -8.67 -14.14
C LYS A 116 -6.99 -8.17 -14.95
N ALA A 117 -5.78 -8.24 -14.42
CA ALA A 117 -4.56 -7.89 -15.11
C ALA A 117 -3.73 -9.15 -15.44
N ASP A 118 -3.03 -9.15 -16.57
CA ASP A 118 -2.14 -10.24 -16.97
C ASP A 118 -0.74 -10.05 -16.40
N GLU A 119 -0.23 -8.82 -16.45
CA GLU A 119 1.12 -8.47 -16.01
C GLU A 119 1.09 -7.50 -14.81
N LEU A 120 2.19 -7.44 -14.07
CA LEU A 120 2.36 -6.57 -12.89
C LEU A 120 1.22 -6.68 -11.87
N LYS A 121 0.56 -7.83 -11.82
CA LYS A 121 -0.68 -8.13 -11.09
C LYS A 121 -0.49 -8.64 -9.67
N LYS A 122 0.75 -8.71 -9.19
CA LYS A 122 1.08 -9.22 -7.85
C LYS A 122 1.85 -8.16 -7.08
N SER A 123 1.52 -8.03 -5.81
CA SER A 123 2.29 -7.23 -4.85
C SER A 123 2.47 -7.99 -3.55
N GLY A 124 3.58 -7.76 -2.88
CA GLY A 124 3.87 -8.38 -1.59
C GLY A 124 4.87 -7.56 -0.80
N SER A 125 4.80 -7.69 0.51
CA SER A 125 5.71 -7.04 1.44
C SER A 125 5.95 -7.95 2.64
N VAL A 126 7.21 -7.99 3.07
CA VAL A 126 7.58 -8.54 4.39
C VAL A 126 8.38 -7.46 5.10
N GLU A 127 8.02 -7.17 6.36
CA GLU A 127 8.58 -6.06 7.13
C GLU A 127 8.88 -6.52 8.57
N LEU A 128 10.10 -6.27 9.00
CA LEU A 128 10.55 -6.45 10.38
C LEU A 128 10.61 -5.08 11.04
N ASP A 129 9.79 -4.88 12.07
CA ASP A 129 9.75 -3.66 12.86
C ASP A 129 10.54 -3.83 14.15
N TYR A 130 11.34 -2.84 14.49
CA TYR A 130 12.02 -2.75 15.78
C TYR A 130 11.63 -1.48 16.52
N LYS A 131 11.10 -1.62 17.73
CA LYS A 131 10.51 -0.55 18.54
C LYS A 131 9.37 0.17 17.79
N GLY A 132 9.25 1.45 17.98
CA GLY A 132 8.29 2.34 17.35
C GLY A 132 8.35 3.72 17.99
N THR A 133 7.98 4.72 17.23
CA THR A 133 7.87 6.09 17.71
C THR A 133 6.54 6.29 18.43
N LYS A 134 6.56 7.10 19.47
CA LYS A 134 5.37 7.57 20.18
C LYS A 134 5.46 9.09 20.28
N ASN A 135 4.60 9.80 19.57
CA ASN A 135 4.70 11.25 19.39
C ASN A 135 4.69 12.04 20.70
N SER A 136 4.04 11.50 21.75
CA SER A 136 4.02 12.09 23.08
C SER A 136 5.34 11.91 23.86
N ASP A 137 6.21 10.97 23.45
CA ASP A 137 7.39 10.58 24.18
C ASP A 137 8.64 11.07 23.44
N MET A 138 9.19 12.18 23.89
CA MET A 138 10.46 12.71 23.42
C MET A 138 11.58 11.68 23.60
N GLY A 139 12.40 11.48 22.56
CA GLY A 139 13.47 10.48 22.53
C GLY A 139 13.01 9.11 22.06
N SER A 140 11.71 8.85 21.89
CA SER A 140 11.25 7.58 21.33
C SER A 140 11.69 7.44 19.87
N TRP A 141 12.04 6.20 19.49
CA TRP A 141 12.48 5.90 18.13
C TRP A 141 12.07 4.49 17.72
N GLY A 142 12.06 4.26 16.45
CA GLY A 142 11.82 2.95 15.86
C GLY A 142 12.43 2.87 14.46
N ALA A 143 12.66 1.64 14.01
CA ALA A 143 13.17 1.37 12.68
C ALA A 143 12.45 0.17 12.08
N TYR A 144 12.42 0.08 10.75
CA TYR A 144 11.97 -1.10 10.04
C TYR A 144 12.93 -1.46 8.91
N LEU A 145 12.95 -2.74 8.56
CA LEU A 145 13.53 -3.26 7.34
C LEU A 145 12.48 -4.07 6.61
N ALA A 146 12.23 -3.75 5.36
CA ALA A 146 11.27 -4.46 4.54
C ALA A 146 11.86 -4.91 3.21
N TYR A 147 11.32 -5.98 2.66
CA TYR A 147 11.41 -6.31 1.26
C TYR A 147 10.05 -6.11 0.63
N ARG A 148 9.99 -5.34 -0.45
CA ARG A 148 8.76 -5.00 -1.15
C ARG A 148 8.84 -5.42 -2.61
N HIS A 149 7.74 -5.99 -3.10
CA HIS A 149 7.46 -6.23 -4.49
C HIS A 149 6.14 -5.53 -4.80
N VAL A 150 6.16 -4.51 -5.62
CA VAL A 150 5.02 -3.60 -5.83
C VAL A 150 4.66 -3.59 -7.31
N GLY A 151 3.66 -4.35 -7.68
CA GLY A 151 3.13 -4.40 -9.05
C GLY A 151 2.16 -3.26 -9.30
N THR A 152 2.33 -2.55 -10.39
CA THR A 152 1.55 -1.36 -10.75
C THR A 152 0.06 -1.63 -10.88
N ASN A 153 -0.32 -2.80 -11.39
CA ASN A 153 -1.73 -3.17 -11.60
C ASN A 153 -2.42 -3.69 -10.33
N VAL A 154 -1.73 -3.70 -9.19
CA VAL A 154 -2.28 -4.09 -7.88
C VAL A 154 -2.19 -2.95 -6.88
N SER A 155 -1.02 -2.35 -6.74
CA SER A 155 -0.77 -1.26 -5.80
C SER A 155 -1.19 0.05 -6.44
N LEU A 156 -2.50 0.30 -6.45
CA LEU A 156 -3.10 1.43 -7.14
C LEU A 156 -2.76 2.77 -6.50
N ALA A 157 -2.69 2.81 -5.17
CA ALA A 157 -2.24 3.95 -4.37
C ALA A 157 -1.66 3.45 -3.03
N PRO A 158 -0.51 2.77 -3.04
CA PRO A 158 0.03 2.16 -1.82
C PRO A 158 0.61 3.20 -0.86
N THR A 159 0.70 2.83 0.42
CA THR A 159 1.38 3.64 1.45
C THR A 159 2.87 3.82 1.17
N TYR A 160 3.49 2.89 0.46
CA TYR A 160 4.94 2.76 0.35
C TYR A 160 5.52 3.66 -0.75
N SER A 161 6.57 4.41 -0.40
CA SER A 161 7.35 5.22 -1.35
C SER A 161 8.50 4.40 -1.91
N THR A 162 8.26 3.66 -2.98
CA THR A 162 9.26 2.82 -3.64
C THR A 162 9.75 3.39 -4.97
N ASP A 163 9.41 4.63 -5.27
CA ASP A 163 9.79 5.32 -6.49
C ASP A 163 10.48 6.68 -6.25
N HIS A 164 10.78 7.37 -7.36
CA HIS A 164 11.57 8.58 -7.45
C HIS A 164 10.86 9.83 -6.95
N ALA A 165 10.27 10.01 -5.94
CA ALA A 165 9.69 11.24 -5.47
C ALA A 165 8.18 11.22 -5.28
N GLY A 166 7.78 10.93 -4.12
CA GLY A 166 6.48 11.34 -3.66
C GLY A 166 5.43 10.25 -3.54
N GLY A 167 5.84 8.99 -3.42
CA GLY A 167 4.92 7.92 -3.03
C GLY A 167 4.16 7.28 -4.18
N ASN A 168 4.60 7.48 -5.42
CA ASN A 168 3.98 6.85 -6.58
C ASN A 168 4.79 5.62 -7.00
N VAL A 169 4.12 4.53 -7.29
CA VAL A 169 4.70 3.37 -7.95
C VAL A 169 5.03 3.74 -9.39
N THR A 170 6.20 3.36 -9.89
CA THR A 170 6.53 3.57 -11.31
C THR A 170 5.54 2.82 -12.19
N VAL A 171 5.44 3.22 -13.46
CA VAL A 171 4.60 2.52 -14.44
C VAL A 171 5.00 1.06 -14.61
N TYR A 172 6.22 0.69 -14.22
CA TYR A 172 6.78 -0.64 -14.34
C TYR A 172 6.76 -1.45 -13.04
N GLY A 173 6.27 -0.85 -11.94
CA GLY A 173 6.37 -1.44 -10.62
C GLY A 173 7.81 -1.57 -10.13
N THR A 174 8.02 -1.93 -8.88
CA THR A 174 9.35 -2.02 -8.27
C THR A 174 9.47 -3.20 -7.33
N LYS A 175 10.71 -3.66 -7.10
CA LYS A 175 11.05 -4.60 -6.02
C LYS A 175 12.39 -4.24 -5.40
N GLY A 176 12.52 -4.41 -4.09
CA GLY A 176 13.77 -4.08 -3.38
C GLY A 176 13.60 -4.02 -1.88
N PHE A 177 14.66 -3.55 -1.25
CA PHE A 177 14.70 -3.33 0.20
C PHE A 177 14.36 -1.89 0.55
N ASP A 178 13.63 -1.74 1.64
CA ASP A 178 13.14 -0.49 2.18
C ASP A 178 13.51 -0.43 3.68
N LEU A 179 14.30 0.58 4.05
CA LEU A 179 14.73 0.83 5.42
C LEU A 179 14.18 2.17 5.88
N GLY A 180 13.54 2.19 7.03
CA GLY A 180 13.05 3.43 7.63
C GLY A 180 13.43 3.56 9.10
N ILE A 181 13.65 4.81 9.51
CA ILE A 181 13.91 5.19 10.89
C ILE A 181 13.03 6.38 11.25
N GLY A 182 12.35 6.30 12.38
CA GLY A 182 11.61 7.40 12.97
C GLY A 182 12.20 7.79 14.32
N TYR A 183 12.19 9.08 14.65
CA TYR A 183 12.65 9.64 15.91
C TYR A 183 11.78 10.83 16.32
N VAL A 184 11.50 10.95 17.61
CA VAL A 184 10.74 12.05 18.21
C VAL A 184 11.70 12.98 18.97
N PRO A 185 12.26 14.02 18.32
CA PRO A 185 13.20 14.93 18.96
C PRO A 185 12.54 15.83 20.02
N PHE A 186 11.27 16.15 19.82
CA PHE A 186 10.46 16.92 20.76
C PHE A 186 9.07 16.32 20.83
N LYS A 187 8.37 16.53 21.94
CA LYS A 187 6.96 16.10 22.07
C LYS A 187 6.14 16.59 20.88
N ASN A 188 5.38 15.69 20.27
CA ASN A 188 4.56 15.96 19.09
C ASN A 188 5.33 16.38 17.81
N VAL A 189 6.64 16.10 17.74
CA VAL A 189 7.43 16.28 16.52
C VAL A 189 8.04 14.94 16.13
N LEU A 190 7.67 14.42 14.97
CA LEU A 190 8.21 13.17 14.42
C LEU A 190 9.08 13.46 13.21
N THR A 191 10.34 13.03 13.27
CA THR A 191 11.25 13.03 12.14
C THR A 191 11.38 11.61 11.60
N GLN A 192 11.28 11.46 10.28
CA GLN A 192 11.39 10.16 9.60
C GLN A 192 12.37 10.26 8.44
N VAL A 193 13.17 9.22 8.27
CA VAL A 193 14.02 9.01 7.09
C VAL A 193 13.75 7.61 6.57
N GLN A 194 13.57 7.50 5.25
CA GLN A 194 13.34 6.25 4.54
C GLN A 194 14.32 6.16 3.37
N TYR A 195 14.88 4.99 3.17
CA TYR A 195 15.73 4.69 2.03
C TYR A 195 15.28 3.39 1.36
N PHE A 196 14.85 3.51 0.10
CA PHE A 196 14.53 2.37 -0.76
C PHE A 196 15.67 2.15 -1.77
N ARG A 197 16.04 0.90 -1.95
CA ARG A 197 16.97 0.45 -2.99
C ARG A 197 16.45 -0.83 -3.65
N GLY A 198 16.25 -0.75 -4.95
CA GLY A 198 15.68 -1.86 -5.69
C GLY A 198 15.86 -1.70 -7.20
N LYS A 199 14.91 -2.29 -7.92
CA LYS A 199 14.84 -2.21 -9.37
C LYS A 199 13.41 -2.24 -9.86
N GLU A 200 13.18 -1.74 -11.06
CA GLU A 200 11.91 -1.89 -11.77
C GLU A 200 11.64 -3.36 -12.14
N LEU A 201 10.38 -3.72 -12.25
CA LEU A 201 9.97 -5.10 -12.53
C LEU A 201 10.10 -5.47 -14.01
N VAL A 202 10.07 -4.50 -14.91
CA VAL A 202 10.07 -4.69 -16.36
C VAL A 202 11.44 -4.41 -16.96
N THR A 203 12.03 -3.27 -16.66
CA THR A 203 13.28 -2.80 -17.27
C THR A 203 14.53 -3.32 -16.54
N ASP A 204 14.37 -3.80 -15.29
CA ASP A 204 15.44 -4.07 -14.36
C ASP A 204 16.33 -2.86 -14.00
N ASP A 205 15.87 -1.65 -14.37
CA ASP A 205 16.58 -0.43 -14.05
C ASP A 205 16.64 -0.20 -12.53
N LYS A 206 17.79 0.26 -12.07
CA LYS A 206 18.01 0.50 -10.63
C LYS A 206 17.19 1.68 -10.15
N VAL A 207 16.49 1.49 -9.05
CA VAL A 207 15.71 2.52 -8.35
C VAL A 207 16.28 2.75 -6.96
N GLN A 208 16.52 4.00 -6.63
CA GLN A 208 16.93 4.41 -5.29
C GLN A 208 16.14 5.66 -4.90
N THR A 209 15.60 5.66 -3.68
CA THR A 209 14.84 6.79 -3.14
C THR A 209 15.30 7.06 -1.73
N LEU A 210 15.64 8.30 -1.44
CA LEU A 210 15.84 8.80 -0.09
C LEU A 210 14.74 9.82 0.21
N TYR A 211 13.97 9.55 1.23
CA TYR A 211 12.85 10.39 1.64
C TYR A 211 13.03 10.81 3.10
N GLY A 212 12.80 12.09 3.38
CA GLY A 212 12.80 12.64 4.73
C GLY A 212 11.54 13.45 4.99
N ARG A 213 10.98 13.32 6.20
CA ARG A 213 9.79 14.06 6.63
C ARG A 213 9.92 14.50 8.08
N VAL A 214 9.43 15.71 8.37
CA VAL A 214 9.17 16.18 9.73
C VAL A 214 7.67 16.48 9.84
N SER A 215 7.03 15.88 10.84
CA SER A 215 5.60 16.03 11.10
C SER A 215 5.39 16.68 12.46
N PHE A 216 4.52 17.68 12.52
CA PHE A 216 4.10 18.36 13.75
C PHE A 216 2.66 17.97 14.06
N PHE A 217 2.37 17.60 15.31
CA PHE A 217 1.06 17.18 15.77
C PHE A 217 0.57 18.19 16.81
N PHE A 218 -0.59 18.81 16.57
CA PHE A 218 -1.19 19.84 17.41
C PHE A 218 -2.42 19.32 18.13
#